data_2ceec03d73fc9e63ff8775c3202d64a5
#
_entry.id   2ceec03d73fc9e63ff8775c3202d64a5
#
_cell.length_a   1.000
_cell.length_b   1.000
_cell.length_c   1.000
_cell.angle_alpha   90.00
_cell.angle_beta   90.00
_cell.angle_gamma   90.00
#
_symmetry.space_group_name_H-M   'P 1'
#
loop_
_entity.id
_entity.type
_entity.pdbx_description
1 polymer ?
#
loop_
_entity_poly.entity_id
_entity_poly.type
_entity_poly.pdbx_seq_one_letter_code
_entity_poly.pdbx_strand_id
1 'polypeptide(L)'
;MSAGRATARSEMRVRRAVISPLTRLVLRRERRSILAWSLGGGALALYCILMFNTMYSTVEERRAAALTYSTPAAAVFTGPGFGMDAASPTMGALFAAQALGWLALVAALMGVLMVIARTRGDEEGGPSELLRSAPVGRGESARAALCSTVVAALVMSALCALAALAGGLETAGCLVMGVGLLLVALAAAGSGLVLAALAPSARSARGGGLMLVLAWFLLRGLGDAGASGDTGSAVSLLSWLTPIGLIQQSRVYVDLRWAPLGLLAGVAVVLIGAGLALHAGRELGEGLVAGAGTWRARRRGPVGALGLALRTSAAARGWWAVGGLAFGLTYGVFAPTIESSFRQMVADNPAMQAFLGDQLSVQSYLAMIIRYGGILTAACAVALAGGAVGEEERGLTATVLSGPVSRRRWLAARALVAAAGGATMLMAIALGLAASAVPALMAQDSPATVRPWVLVGGLVAGLAAQLPAVLLSGAWLLALHSVVPRLARPLGWGAYLLALSVSVLGPTARAPQWLLDLSPFTHVPQLPVPDAGTAGAGEGARLLLGEGGPWIGPAVCAALAVVLMVVADAAGRRRDLTA
;
A
#
# COMPACT_ATOMS: atom_id res chain seq x y z
N MET A 1 7.65 -63.07 1.63
CA MET A 1 7.28 -62.35 0.41
C MET A 1 6.03 -61.44 0.53
N SER A 2 5.28 -61.45 1.62
CA SER A 2 4.06 -60.61 1.81
C SER A 2 4.34 -59.17 2.33
N ALA A 3 5.37 -58.96 3.16
CA ALA A 3 5.69 -57.66 3.75
C ALA A 3 6.19 -56.62 2.71
N GLY A 4 6.98 -57.04 1.72
CA GLY A 4 7.48 -56.17 0.68
C GLY A 4 6.43 -55.62 -0.29
N ARG A 5 5.31 -56.33 -0.47
CA ARG A 5 4.17 -55.88 -1.29
C ARG A 5 3.26 -54.89 -0.56
N ALA A 6 3.22 -54.91 0.76
CA ALA A 6 2.46 -53.94 1.57
C ALA A 6 3.17 -52.57 1.61
N THR A 7 4.50 -52.56 1.77
CA THR A 7 5.30 -51.30 1.73
C THR A 7 5.28 -50.66 0.35
N ALA A 8 5.45 -51.44 -0.73
CA ALA A 8 5.36 -50.91 -2.10
C ALA A 8 3.95 -50.35 -2.44
N ARG A 9 2.87 -50.94 -1.89
CA ARG A 9 1.50 -50.41 -2.06
C ARG A 9 1.24 -49.17 -1.22
N SER A 10 1.85 -49.02 -0.04
CA SER A 10 1.75 -47.79 0.76
C SER A 10 2.54 -46.64 0.11
N GLU A 11 3.73 -46.90 -0.43
CA GLU A 11 4.51 -45.90 -1.19
C GLU A 11 3.83 -45.48 -2.50
N MET A 12 3.15 -46.41 -3.18
CA MET A 12 2.41 -46.13 -4.40
C MET A 12 1.09 -45.36 -4.15
N ARG A 13 0.47 -45.54 -2.96
CA ARG A 13 -0.70 -44.74 -2.51
C ARG A 13 -0.31 -43.31 -2.16
N VAL A 14 0.88 -43.09 -1.59
CA VAL A 14 1.40 -41.75 -1.30
C VAL A 14 1.69 -40.97 -2.59
N ARG A 15 2.14 -41.64 -3.66
CA ARG A 15 2.35 -41.04 -4.99
C ARG A 15 1.04 -40.67 -5.73
N ARG A 16 -0.11 -41.21 -5.37
CA ARG A 16 -1.41 -40.94 -6.03
C ARG A 16 -2.27 -39.87 -5.33
N ALA A 17 -1.86 -39.31 -4.23
CA ALA A 17 -2.56 -38.17 -3.63
C ALA A 17 -2.24 -36.92 -4.45
N VAL A 18 -3.20 -36.43 -5.21
CA VAL A 18 -3.12 -35.19 -6.03
C VAL A 18 -2.65 -33.98 -5.21
N ILE A 19 -2.88 -34.02 -3.89
CA ILE A 19 -2.46 -32.97 -2.94
C ILE A 19 -1.73 -33.64 -1.78
N SER A 20 -0.46 -33.22 -1.54
CA SER A 20 0.34 -33.78 -0.45
C SER A 20 -0.28 -33.45 0.93
N PRO A 21 -0.05 -34.27 1.97
CA PRO A 21 -0.50 -33.98 3.33
C PRO A 21 -0.03 -32.60 3.82
N LEU A 22 1.19 -32.20 3.46
CA LEU A 22 1.76 -30.89 3.77
C LEU A 22 0.94 -29.75 3.11
N THR A 23 0.60 -29.89 1.85
CA THR A 23 -0.23 -28.91 1.13
C THR A 23 -1.60 -28.74 1.79
N ARG A 24 -2.25 -29.83 2.21
CA ARG A 24 -3.53 -29.75 2.95
C ARG A 24 -3.37 -29.01 4.28
N LEU A 25 -2.30 -29.27 5.01
CA LEU A 25 -2.00 -28.57 6.26
C LEU A 25 -1.80 -27.07 6.03
N VAL A 26 -1.01 -26.71 5.02
CA VAL A 26 -0.76 -25.31 4.65
C VAL A 26 -2.06 -24.61 4.25
N LEU A 27 -2.89 -25.21 3.41
CA LEU A 27 -4.18 -24.63 3.01
C LEU A 27 -5.12 -24.41 4.21
N ARG A 28 -5.19 -25.36 5.17
CA ARG A 28 -5.99 -25.19 6.38
C ARG A 28 -5.48 -24.06 7.27
N ARG A 29 -4.17 -23.94 7.42
CA ARG A 29 -3.54 -22.87 8.20
C ARG A 29 -3.73 -21.51 7.55
N GLU A 30 -3.67 -21.45 6.21
CA GLU A 30 -3.73 -20.22 5.41
C GLU A 30 -5.15 -19.74 5.10
N ARG A 31 -6.19 -20.49 5.47
CA ARG A 31 -7.58 -20.14 5.10
C ARG A 31 -7.96 -18.68 5.39
N ARG A 32 -7.46 -18.12 6.53
CA ARG A 32 -7.72 -16.72 6.90
C ARG A 32 -7.00 -15.73 5.99
N SER A 33 -5.76 -16.01 5.63
CA SER A 33 -4.97 -15.19 4.72
C SER A 33 -5.53 -15.27 3.29
N ILE A 34 -5.89 -16.46 2.82
CA ILE A 34 -6.56 -16.67 1.52
C ILE A 34 -7.86 -15.86 1.48
N LEU A 35 -8.72 -15.99 2.50
CA LEU A 35 -9.97 -15.24 2.57
C LEU A 35 -9.74 -13.73 2.63
N ALA A 36 -8.79 -13.26 3.43
CA ALA A 36 -8.51 -11.82 3.58
C ALA A 36 -8.06 -11.19 2.25
N TRP A 37 -7.12 -11.82 1.54
CA TRP A 37 -6.65 -11.32 0.25
C TRP A 37 -7.73 -11.42 -0.83
N SER A 38 -8.41 -12.55 -0.90
CA SER A 38 -9.44 -12.79 -1.93
C SER A 38 -10.65 -11.87 -1.77
N LEU A 39 -11.18 -11.76 -0.55
CA LEU A 39 -12.30 -10.86 -0.26
C LEU A 39 -11.88 -9.40 -0.34
N GLY A 40 -10.67 -9.04 0.10
CA GLY A 40 -10.14 -7.68 -0.02
C GLY A 40 -10.00 -7.22 -1.46
N GLY A 41 -9.41 -8.06 -2.32
CA GLY A 41 -9.29 -7.78 -3.75
C GLY A 41 -10.64 -7.71 -4.46
N GLY A 42 -11.53 -8.67 -4.19
CA GLY A 42 -12.90 -8.68 -4.74
C GLY A 42 -13.73 -7.47 -4.29
N ALA A 43 -13.65 -7.10 -3.01
CA ALA A 43 -14.32 -5.92 -2.48
C ALA A 43 -13.78 -4.62 -3.09
N LEU A 44 -12.47 -4.51 -3.30
CA LEU A 44 -11.87 -3.38 -4.00
C LEU A 44 -12.40 -3.26 -5.44
N ALA A 45 -12.45 -4.39 -6.18
CA ALA A 45 -13.00 -4.40 -7.54
C ALA A 45 -14.47 -3.98 -7.55
N LEU A 46 -15.28 -4.53 -6.64
CA LEU A 46 -16.69 -4.17 -6.49
C LEU A 46 -16.86 -2.69 -6.15
N TYR A 47 -16.07 -2.18 -5.21
CA TYR A 47 -16.08 -0.77 -4.84
C TYR A 47 -15.77 0.12 -6.04
N CYS A 48 -14.69 -0.17 -6.79
CA CYS A 48 -14.33 0.62 -7.96
C CYS A 48 -15.45 0.63 -9.00
N ILE A 49 -16.08 -0.51 -9.30
CA ILE A 49 -17.12 -0.59 -10.31
C ILE A 49 -18.39 0.16 -9.90
N LEU A 50 -18.79 0.04 -8.62
CA LEU A 50 -19.95 0.77 -8.09
C LEU A 50 -19.71 2.28 -8.12
N MET A 51 -18.51 2.74 -7.72
CA MET A 51 -18.12 4.15 -7.82
C MET A 51 -18.14 4.63 -9.27
N PHE A 52 -17.61 3.88 -10.21
CA PHE A 52 -17.56 4.29 -11.61
C PHE A 52 -18.97 4.37 -12.23
N ASN A 53 -19.85 3.43 -11.90
CA ASN A 53 -21.25 3.47 -12.35
C ASN A 53 -22.01 4.69 -11.81
N THR A 54 -21.63 5.20 -10.63
CA THR A 54 -22.23 6.42 -10.08
C THR A 54 -21.61 7.70 -10.61
N MET A 55 -20.28 7.71 -10.84
CA MET A 55 -19.53 8.91 -11.27
C MET A 55 -19.59 9.14 -12.79
N TYR A 56 -19.74 8.09 -13.59
CA TYR A 56 -19.64 8.14 -15.05
C TYR A 56 -20.90 7.56 -15.70
N SER A 57 -22.06 7.96 -15.19
CA SER A 57 -23.35 7.45 -15.62
C SER A 57 -23.72 7.87 -17.05
N THR A 58 -23.32 9.09 -17.45
CA THR A 58 -23.60 9.68 -18.78
C THR A 58 -22.40 9.58 -19.73
N VAL A 59 -22.63 9.73 -21.03
CA VAL A 59 -21.57 9.75 -22.04
C VAL A 59 -20.70 11.00 -21.88
N GLU A 60 -21.30 12.13 -21.52
CA GLU A 60 -20.62 13.40 -21.27
C GLU A 60 -19.64 13.29 -20.10
N GLU A 61 -20.06 12.70 -18.99
CA GLU A 61 -19.19 12.45 -17.83
C GLU A 61 -18.02 11.54 -18.20
N ARG A 62 -18.26 10.50 -19.00
CA ARG A 62 -17.20 9.62 -19.50
C ARG A 62 -16.22 10.31 -20.42
N ARG A 63 -16.69 11.22 -21.30
CA ARG A 63 -15.81 12.07 -22.14
C ARG A 63 -14.96 13.02 -21.32
N ALA A 64 -15.57 13.70 -20.34
CA ALA A 64 -14.84 14.59 -19.44
C ALA A 64 -13.75 13.84 -18.66
N ALA A 65 -14.08 12.65 -18.14
CA ALA A 65 -13.10 11.77 -17.50
C ALA A 65 -11.98 11.34 -18.46
N ALA A 66 -12.31 10.94 -19.70
CA ALA A 66 -11.34 10.54 -20.70
C ALA A 66 -10.36 11.66 -21.02
N LEU A 67 -10.81 12.89 -21.19
CA LEU A 67 -9.94 14.06 -21.39
C LEU A 67 -8.99 14.28 -20.21
N THR A 68 -9.50 14.14 -18.97
CA THR A 68 -8.71 14.32 -17.76
C THR A 68 -7.62 13.24 -17.61
N TYR A 69 -7.95 12.00 -17.93
CA TYR A 69 -7.07 10.84 -17.71
C TYR A 69 -6.22 10.44 -18.93
N SER A 70 -6.40 11.08 -20.09
CA SER A 70 -5.56 10.85 -21.28
C SER A 70 -4.22 11.59 -21.24
N THR A 71 -3.95 12.40 -20.22
CA THR A 71 -2.68 13.13 -20.08
C THR A 71 -1.53 12.19 -19.70
N PRO A 72 -0.28 12.42 -20.17
CA PRO A 72 0.88 11.63 -19.77
C PRO A 72 1.08 11.56 -18.26
N ALA A 73 0.80 12.64 -17.55
CA ALA A 73 0.90 12.70 -16.10
C ALA A 73 -0.12 11.77 -15.42
N ALA A 74 -1.36 11.73 -15.89
CA ALA A 74 -2.38 10.80 -15.39
C ALA A 74 -2.01 9.34 -15.69
N ALA A 75 -1.48 9.05 -16.88
CA ALA A 75 -1.10 7.71 -17.32
C ALA A 75 -0.11 7.02 -16.37
N VAL A 76 0.76 7.75 -15.68
CA VAL A 76 1.67 7.21 -14.64
C VAL A 76 0.92 6.40 -13.60
N PHE A 77 -0.28 6.82 -13.21
CA PHE A 77 -1.06 6.21 -12.12
C PHE A 77 -2.23 5.37 -12.61
N THR A 78 -2.89 5.84 -13.66
CA THR A 78 -4.07 5.18 -14.19
C THR A 78 -3.68 4.06 -15.15
N GLY A 79 -3.01 4.37 -16.23
CA GLY A 79 -2.66 3.45 -17.28
C GLY A 79 -2.63 4.15 -18.63
N PRO A 80 -2.32 3.42 -19.72
CA PRO A 80 -2.07 4.03 -21.03
C PRO A 80 -3.32 4.63 -21.70
N GLY A 81 -4.49 4.57 -21.06
CA GLY A 81 -5.71 5.23 -21.54
C GLY A 81 -6.29 4.67 -22.84
N PHE A 82 -6.05 3.41 -23.15
CA PHE A 82 -6.59 2.78 -24.35
C PHE A 82 -8.12 2.91 -24.42
N GLY A 83 -8.64 3.34 -25.58
CA GLY A 83 -10.06 3.55 -25.82
C GLY A 83 -10.66 4.81 -25.21
N MET A 84 -9.82 5.69 -24.64
CA MET A 84 -10.26 6.98 -24.13
C MET A 84 -10.36 8.06 -25.22
N ASP A 85 -9.67 7.89 -26.32
CA ASP A 85 -9.72 8.73 -27.53
C ASP A 85 -10.99 8.51 -28.36
N ALA A 86 -11.80 7.50 -28.04
CA ALA A 86 -13.04 7.21 -28.75
C ALA A 86 -14.06 8.34 -28.57
N ALA A 87 -14.89 8.56 -29.59
CA ALA A 87 -16.00 9.52 -29.53
C ALA A 87 -16.99 9.22 -28.39
N SER A 88 -17.05 7.98 -27.93
CA SER A 88 -17.89 7.52 -26.81
C SER A 88 -17.10 6.49 -25.97
N PRO A 89 -16.30 6.93 -24.99
CA PRO A 89 -15.57 6.02 -24.13
C PRO A 89 -16.50 5.06 -23.39
N THR A 90 -16.18 3.76 -23.41
CA THR A 90 -16.97 2.76 -22.69
C THR A 90 -16.64 2.76 -21.21
N MET A 91 -17.58 2.30 -20.36
CA MET A 91 -17.34 2.10 -18.93
C MET A 91 -16.16 1.13 -18.70
N GLY A 92 -16.07 0.08 -19.53
CA GLY A 92 -14.97 -0.90 -19.47
C GLY A 92 -13.59 -0.27 -19.74
N ALA A 93 -13.49 0.62 -20.75
CA ALA A 93 -12.23 1.33 -21.04
C ALA A 93 -11.79 2.22 -19.87
N LEU A 94 -12.72 2.99 -19.29
CA LEU A 94 -12.45 3.81 -18.10
C LEU A 94 -12.02 2.96 -16.89
N PHE A 95 -12.70 1.84 -16.66
CA PHE A 95 -12.36 0.92 -15.59
C PHE A 95 -10.98 0.29 -15.81
N ALA A 96 -10.67 -0.16 -17.03
CA ALA A 96 -9.35 -0.71 -17.35
C ALA A 96 -8.24 0.33 -17.18
N ALA A 97 -8.47 1.55 -17.61
CA ALA A 97 -7.50 2.61 -17.45
C ALA A 97 -7.24 2.95 -15.98
N GLN A 98 -8.29 3.15 -15.17
CA GLN A 98 -8.13 3.71 -13.83
C GLN A 98 -8.00 2.66 -12.71
N ALA A 99 -8.61 1.47 -12.82
CA ALA A 99 -8.67 0.49 -11.74
C ALA A 99 -7.78 -0.74 -11.97
N LEU A 100 -7.58 -1.17 -13.21
CA LEU A 100 -6.88 -2.42 -13.52
C LEU A 100 -5.44 -2.45 -12.98
N GLY A 101 -4.71 -1.34 -13.10
CA GLY A 101 -3.34 -1.22 -12.58
C GLY A 101 -3.26 -1.40 -11.07
N TRP A 102 -4.23 -0.88 -10.34
CA TRP A 102 -4.32 -1.02 -8.86
C TRP A 102 -4.72 -2.43 -8.45
N LEU A 103 -5.65 -3.06 -9.15
CA LEU A 103 -6.01 -4.46 -8.91
C LEU A 103 -4.83 -5.39 -9.19
N ALA A 104 -4.07 -5.13 -10.26
CA ALA A 104 -2.85 -5.86 -10.59
C ALA A 104 -1.74 -5.65 -9.53
N LEU A 105 -1.61 -4.45 -8.98
CA LEU A 105 -0.71 -4.17 -7.85
C LEU A 105 -1.07 -5.01 -6.62
N VAL A 106 -2.35 -5.06 -6.25
CA VAL A 106 -2.83 -5.89 -5.13
C VAL A 106 -2.58 -7.38 -5.39
N ALA A 107 -2.81 -7.86 -6.62
CA ALA A 107 -2.53 -9.22 -7.02
C ALA A 107 -1.03 -9.57 -6.91
N ALA A 108 -0.15 -8.66 -7.34
CA ALA A 108 1.29 -8.82 -7.24
C ALA A 108 1.78 -8.83 -5.78
N LEU A 109 1.26 -7.91 -4.94
CA LEU A 109 1.56 -7.87 -3.51
C LEU A 109 1.13 -9.17 -2.81
N MET A 110 -0.07 -9.66 -3.07
CA MET A 110 -0.55 -10.93 -2.56
C MET A 110 0.39 -12.07 -2.95
N GLY A 111 0.70 -12.21 -4.26
CA GLY A 111 1.54 -13.28 -4.78
C GLY A 111 2.91 -13.35 -4.11
N VAL A 112 3.60 -12.22 -4.04
CA VAL A 112 4.95 -12.15 -3.47
C VAL A 112 4.95 -12.36 -1.96
N LEU A 113 4.04 -11.72 -1.23
CA LEU A 113 4.04 -11.77 0.24
C LEU A 113 3.59 -13.12 0.79
N MET A 114 2.58 -13.75 0.18
CA MET A 114 2.10 -15.07 0.62
C MET A 114 3.18 -16.14 0.46
N VAL A 115 3.84 -16.19 -0.68
CA VAL A 115 4.91 -17.17 -0.93
C VAL A 115 6.09 -16.97 0.03
N ILE A 116 6.57 -15.74 0.21
CA ILE A 116 7.69 -15.47 1.13
C ILE A 116 7.33 -15.81 2.57
N ALA A 117 6.10 -15.54 2.99
CA ALA A 117 5.64 -15.87 4.34
C ALA A 117 5.69 -17.38 4.62
N ARG A 118 5.38 -18.21 3.61
CA ARG A 118 5.30 -19.69 3.73
C ARG A 118 6.57 -20.43 3.33
N THR A 119 7.54 -19.74 2.79
CA THR A 119 8.88 -20.29 2.53
C THR A 119 9.84 -19.80 3.59
N ARG A 120 10.49 -18.65 3.36
CA ARG A 120 11.49 -18.10 4.28
C ARG A 120 10.93 -17.73 5.66
N GLY A 121 9.66 -17.28 5.72
CA GLY A 121 9.02 -16.93 6.99
C GLY A 121 8.80 -18.13 7.91
N ASP A 122 8.35 -19.26 7.39
CA ASP A 122 8.17 -20.51 8.16
C ASP A 122 9.51 -21.18 8.50
N GLU A 123 10.56 -20.98 7.69
CA GLU A 123 11.92 -21.41 8.02
C GLU A 123 12.49 -20.70 9.26
N GLU A 124 12.31 -19.39 9.38
CA GLU A 124 12.78 -18.60 10.52
C GLU A 124 11.89 -18.75 11.77
N GLY A 125 10.61 -19.05 11.59
CA GLY A 125 9.65 -19.18 12.68
C GLY A 125 9.67 -20.51 13.43
N GLY A 126 10.50 -21.49 13.01
CA GLY A 126 10.66 -22.80 13.66
C GLY A 126 9.71 -23.93 13.18
N PRO A 127 8.51 -23.67 12.56
CA PRO A 127 7.65 -24.78 12.10
C PRO A 127 8.33 -25.73 11.11
N SER A 128 9.32 -25.25 10.35
CA SER A 128 10.08 -26.07 9.41
C SER A 128 10.99 -27.10 10.10
N GLU A 129 11.45 -26.85 11.34
CA GLU A 129 12.23 -27.84 12.10
C GLU A 129 11.39 -29.05 12.52
N LEU A 130 10.14 -28.81 12.91
CA LEU A 130 9.18 -29.89 13.21
C LEU A 130 8.83 -30.72 11.96
N LEU A 131 8.82 -30.10 10.78
CA LEU A 131 8.61 -30.80 9.52
C LEU A 131 9.82 -31.63 9.07
N ARG A 132 11.04 -31.33 9.53
CA ARG A 132 12.27 -32.10 9.25
C ARG A 132 12.27 -33.49 9.86
N SER A 133 11.52 -33.71 10.95
CA SER A 133 11.37 -35.05 11.53
C SER A 133 10.50 -35.98 10.68
N ALA A 134 9.76 -35.44 9.71
CA ALA A 134 8.95 -36.19 8.75
C ALA A 134 9.72 -36.38 7.42
N PRO A 135 9.49 -37.46 6.67
CA PRO A 135 10.13 -37.68 5.37
C PRO A 135 9.53 -36.77 4.30
N VAL A 136 9.84 -35.46 4.39
CA VAL A 136 9.39 -34.42 3.45
C VAL A 136 10.48 -34.14 2.42
N GLY A 137 10.14 -34.24 1.15
CA GLY A 137 11.07 -34.04 0.04
C GLY A 137 11.60 -32.59 -0.05
N ARG A 138 12.82 -32.42 -0.56
CA ARG A 138 13.40 -31.09 -0.85
C ARG A 138 12.48 -30.31 -1.78
N GLY A 139 12.15 -29.07 -1.43
CA GLY A 139 11.26 -28.18 -2.21
C GLY A 139 9.75 -28.45 -2.05
N GLU A 140 9.31 -29.41 -1.24
CA GLU A 140 7.88 -29.67 -1.01
C GLU A 140 7.20 -28.52 -0.27
N SER A 141 7.90 -27.88 0.66
CA SER A 141 7.42 -26.67 1.34
C SER A 141 7.19 -25.51 0.37
N ALA A 142 8.08 -25.30 -0.59
CA ALA A 142 7.94 -24.29 -1.63
C ALA A 142 6.75 -24.59 -2.56
N ARG A 143 6.53 -25.87 -2.92
CA ARG A 143 5.35 -26.29 -3.71
C ARG A 143 4.05 -26.09 -2.93
N ALA A 144 4.03 -26.42 -1.64
CA ALA A 144 2.86 -26.21 -0.79
C ALA A 144 2.54 -24.72 -0.63
N ALA A 145 3.56 -23.87 -0.47
CA ALA A 145 3.44 -22.41 -0.43
C ALA A 145 2.89 -21.86 -1.75
N LEU A 146 3.42 -22.32 -2.88
CA LEU A 146 2.94 -21.94 -4.20
C LEU A 146 1.49 -22.36 -4.39
N CYS A 147 1.13 -23.59 -4.04
CA CYS A 147 -0.25 -24.10 -4.17
C CYS A 147 -1.25 -23.24 -3.38
N SER A 148 -0.93 -22.86 -2.13
CA SER A 148 -1.81 -21.97 -1.34
C SER A 148 -1.95 -20.58 -1.98
N THR A 149 -0.90 -20.06 -2.57
CA THR A 149 -0.91 -18.77 -3.28
C THR A 149 -1.71 -18.86 -4.59
N VAL A 150 -1.59 -19.95 -5.33
CA VAL A 150 -2.41 -20.22 -6.55
C VAL A 150 -3.89 -20.24 -6.19
N VAL A 151 -4.29 -20.93 -5.11
CA VAL A 151 -5.69 -20.96 -4.64
C VAL A 151 -6.17 -19.55 -4.31
N ALA A 152 -5.39 -18.77 -3.57
CA ALA A 152 -5.74 -17.38 -3.25
C ALA A 152 -5.88 -16.52 -4.51
N ALA A 153 -4.95 -16.66 -5.46
CA ALA A 153 -4.95 -15.94 -6.73
C ALA A 153 -6.17 -16.29 -7.59
N LEU A 154 -6.52 -17.57 -7.70
CA LEU A 154 -7.72 -18.02 -8.41
C LEU A 154 -8.99 -17.45 -7.80
N VAL A 155 -9.14 -17.53 -6.47
CA VAL A 155 -10.36 -17.02 -5.79
C VAL A 155 -10.43 -15.50 -5.92
N MET A 156 -9.33 -14.78 -5.70
CA MET A 156 -9.30 -13.31 -5.83
C MET A 156 -9.64 -12.88 -7.25
N SER A 157 -8.99 -13.45 -8.25
CA SER A 157 -9.22 -13.12 -9.66
C SER A 157 -10.64 -13.43 -10.12
N ALA A 158 -11.20 -14.56 -9.66
CA ALA A 158 -12.60 -14.90 -9.92
C ALA A 158 -13.56 -13.89 -9.28
N LEU A 159 -13.32 -13.48 -8.02
CA LEU A 159 -14.14 -12.48 -7.35
C LEU A 159 -14.04 -11.10 -8.03
N CYS A 160 -12.85 -10.70 -8.50
CA CYS A 160 -12.71 -9.46 -9.28
C CYS A 160 -13.48 -9.53 -10.60
N ALA A 161 -13.39 -10.64 -11.33
CA ALA A 161 -14.14 -10.85 -12.58
C ALA A 161 -15.65 -10.87 -12.35
N LEU A 162 -16.11 -11.54 -11.29
CA LEU A 162 -17.53 -11.57 -10.90
C LEU A 162 -18.05 -10.19 -10.49
N ALA A 163 -17.26 -9.41 -9.76
CA ALA A 163 -17.59 -8.04 -9.38
C ALA A 163 -17.77 -7.15 -10.62
N ALA A 164 -16.84 -7.24 -11.58
CA ALA A 164 -16.92 -6.48 -12.83
C ALA A 164 -18.12 -6.89 -13.68
N LEU A 165 -18.40 -8.20 -13.76
CA LEU A 165 -19.58 -8.73 -14.46
C LEU A 165 -20.89 -8.27 -13.80
N ALA A 166 -20.97 -8.32 -12.47
CA ALA A 166 -22.12 -7.83 -11.71
C ALA A 166 -22.32 -6.32 -11.87
N GLY A 167 -21.23 -5.58 -12.12
CA GLY A 167 -21.26 -4.15 -12.45
C GLY A 167 -21.64 -3.82 -13.89
N GLY A 168 -21.97 -4.82 -14.71
CA GLY A 168 -22.44 -4.65 -16.09
C GLY A 168 -21.35 -4.50 -17.15
N LEU A 169 -20.08 -4.83 -16.82
CA LEU A 169 -19.01 -4.83 -17.81
C LEU A 169 -19.10 -6.04 -18.74
N GLU A 170 -18.51 -5.91 -19.94
CA GLU A 170 -18.50 -6.94 -20.96
C GLU A 170 -17.88 -8.25 -20.47
N THR A 171 -18.57 -9.38 -20.70
CA THR A 171 -18.18 -10.71 -20.18
C THR A 171 -16.80 -11.15 -20.64
N ALA A 172 -16.47 -10.95 -21.93
CA ALA A 172 -15.16 -11.32 -22.48
C ALA A 172 -14.04 -10.55 -21.77
N GLY A 173 -14.20 -9.23 -21.59
CA GLY A 173 -13.28 -8.39 -20.84
C GLY A 173 -13.12 -8.81 -19.38
N CYS A 174 -14.22 -9.17 -18.70
CA CYS A 174 -14.20 -9.64 -17.31
C CYS A 174 -13.38 -10.94 -17.15
N LEU A 175 -13.55 -11.89 -18.07
CA LEU A 175 -12.79 -13.16 -18.07
C LEU A 175 -11.30 -12.91 -18.32
N VAL A 176 -10.97 -12.10 -19.33
CA VAL A 176 -9.58 -11.76 -19.66
C VAL A 176 -8.91 -11.01 -18.52
N MET A 177 -9.60 -10.08 -17.87
CA MET A 177 -9.13 -9.40 -16.67
C MET A 177 -8.83 -10.40 -15.54
N GLY A 178 -9.75 -11.33 -15.28
CA GLY A 178 -9.55 -12.37 -14.27
C GLY A 178 -8.30 -13.23 -14.57
N VAL A 179 -8.15 -13.70 -15.80
CA VAL A 179 -6.95 -14.44 -16.23
C VAL A 179 -5.69 -13.59 -16.09
N GLY A 180 -5.73 -12.33 -16.51
CA GLY A 180 -4.60 -11.42 -16.39
C GLY A 180 -4.17 -11.18 -14.94
N LEU A 181 -5.11 -10.94 -14.03
CA LEU A 181 -4.83 -10.78 -12.58
C LEU A 181 -4.23 -12.05 -11.97
N LEU A 182 -4.74 -13.23 -12.36
CA LEU A 182 -4.18 -14.51 -11.96
C LEU A 182 -2.71 -14.62 -12.41
N LEU A 183 -2.42 -14.34 -13.68
CA LEU A 183 -1.07 -14.43 -14.22
C LEU A 183 -0.10 -13.43 -13.56
N VAL A 184 -0.55 -12.21 -13.25
CA VAL A 184 0.25 -11.24 -12.48
C VAL A 184 0.58 -11.79 -11.09
N ALA A 185 -0.41 -12.34 -10.37
CA ALA A 185 -0.18 -12.95 -9.06
C ALA A 185 0.79 -14.13 -9.13
N LEU A 186 0.72 -14.95 -10.17
CA LEU A 186 1.63 -16.08 -10.40
C LEU A 186 3.06 -15.62 -10.72
N ALA A 187 3.24 -14.61 -11.57
CA ALA A 187 4.55 -14.02 -11.84
C ALA A 187 5.19 -13.44 -10.57
N ALA A 188 4.37 -12.76 -9.76
CA ALA A 188 4.81 -12.22 -8.48
C ALA A 188 5.13 -13.34 -7.46
N ALA A 189 4.35 -14.41 -7.41
CA ALA A 189 4.65 -15.59 -6.59
C ALA A 189 5.96 -16.26 -7.01
N GLY A 190 6.20 -16.42 -8.32
CA GLY A 190 7.48 -16.93 -8.84
C GLY A 190 8.66 -16.05 -8.43
N SER A 191 8.53 -14.73 -8.57
CA SER A 191 9.54 -13.77 -8.09
C SER A 191 9.76 -13.86 -6.58
N GLY A 192 8.68 -14.04 -5.81
CA GLY A 192 8.73 -14.26 -4.37
C GLY A 192 9.49 -15.52 -3.99
N LEU A 193 9.32 -16.63 -4.74
CA LEU A 193 10.12 -17.85 -4.57
C LEU A 193 11.60 -17.60 -4.81
N VAL A 194 11.95 -16.92 -5.91
CA VAL A 194 13.36 -16.57 -6.21
C VAL A 194 13.94 -15.72 -5.09
N LEU A 195 13.26 -14.66 -4.68
CA LEU A 195 13.73 -13.78 -3.60
C LEU A 195 13.86 -14.51 -2.26
N ALA A 196 12.93 -15.41 -1.93
CA ALA A 196 12.99 -16.22 -0.72
C ALA A 196 14.17 -17.20 -0.72
N ALA A 197 14.58 -17.70 -1.90
CA ALA A 197 15.75 -18.56 -2.04
C ALA A 197 17.06 -17.77 -1.93
N LEU A 198 17.13 -16.57 -2.50
CA LEU A 198 18.32 -15.73 -2.50
C LEU A 198 18.56 -15.03 -1.16
N ALA A 199 17.52 -14.55 -0.52
CA ALA A 199 17.63 -13.68 0.64
C ALA A 199 18.09 -14.41 1.91
N PRO A 200 18.94 -13.78 2.74
CA PRO A 200 19.40 -14.36 4.01
C PRO A 200 18.31 -14.39 5.09
N SER A 201 17.25 -13.58 4.95
CA SER A 201 16.18 -13.49 5.95
C SER A 201 14.82 -13.24 5.31
N ALA A 202 13.74 -13.66 6.00
CA ALA A 202 12.36 -13.37 5.58
C ALA A 202 12.09 -11.86 5.50
N ARG A 203 12.73 -11.07 6.34
CA ARG A 203 12.64 -9.60 6.31
C ARG A 203 13.23 -9.03 5.03
N SER A 204 14.44 -9.48 4.65
CA SER A 204 15.09 -9.04 3.40
C SER A 204 14.34 -9.53 2.17
N ALA A 205 13.83 -10.77 2.18
CA ALA A 205 12.99 -11.29 1.10
C ALA A 205 11.71 -10.45 0.90
N ARG A 206 10.98 -10.13 1.98
CA ARG A 206 9.78 -9.28 1.93
C ARG A 206 10.11 -7.87 1.45
N GLY A 207 11.18 -7.27 1.98
CA GLY A 207 11.65 -5.95 1.53
C GLY A 207 11.97 -5.93 0.04
N GLY A 208 12.74 -6.92 -0.45
CA GLY A 208 13.05 -7.09 -1.87
C GLY A 208 11.81 -7.30 -2.72
N GLY A 209 10.85 -8.10 -2.24
CA GLY A 209 9.59 -8.34 -2.93
C GLY A 209 8.72 -7.09 -3.06
N LEU A 210 8.58 -6.31 -1.99
CA LEU A 210 7.85 -5.04 -2.01
C LEU A 210 8.51 -4.04 -2.96
N MET A 211 9.85 -3.95 -2.93
CA MET A 211 10.60 -3.09 -3.86
C MET A 211 10.45 -3.50 -5.31
N LEU A 212 10.45 -4.79 -5.59
CA LEU A 212 10.25 -5.30 -6.94
C LEU A 212 8.86 -4.93 -7.47
N VAL A 213 7.81 -5.14 -6.66
CA VAL A 213 6.43 -4.80 -7.03
C VAL A 213 6.27 -3.29 -7.21
N LEU A 214 6.87 -2.48 -6.36
CA LEU A 214 6.90 -1.02 -6.50
C LEU A 214 7.63 -0.61 -7.79
N ALA A 215 8.79 -1.22 -8.07
CA ALA A 215 9.53 -0.97 -9.30
C ALA A 215 8.70 -1.33 -10.54
N TRP A 216 7.98 -2.44 -10.55
CA TRP A 216 7.06 -2.79 -11.63
C TRP A 216 5.97 -1.74 -11.83
N PHE A 217 5.37 -1.27 -10.74
CA PHE A 217 4.32 -0.25 -10.81
C PHE A 217 4.84 1.08 -11.37
N LEU A 218 6.01 1.52 -10.91
CA LEU A 218 6.64 2.77 -11.38
C LEU A 218 7.15 2.66 -12.82
N LEU A 219 7.84 1.57 -13.18
CA LEU A 219 8.32 1.36 -14.55
C LEU A 219 7.14 1.29 -15.54
N ARG A 220 6.06 0.59 -15.18
CA ARG A 220 4.84 0.58 -15.94
C ARG A 220 4.30 2.00 -16.12
N GLY A 221 4.18 2.77 -15.02
CA GLY A 221 3.66 4.14 -15.08
C GLY A 221 4.48 5.06 -15.99
N LEU A 222 5.81 4.98 -15.92
CA LEU A 222 6.69 5.73 -16.81
C LEU A 222 6.52 5.29 -18.27
N GLY A 223 6.39 3.99 -18.53
CA GLY A 223 6.14 3.45 -19.86
C GLY A 223 4.79 3.91 -20.43
N ASP A 224 3.75 3.91 -19.61
CA ASP A 224 2.40 4.32 -20.01
C ASP A 224 2.34 5.84 -20.29
N ALA A 225 3.05 6.66 -19.51
CA ALA A 225 3.21 8.08 -19.77
C ALA A 225 3.92 8.36 -21.11
N GLY A 226 4.95 7.57 -21.44
CA GLY A 226 5.63 7.63 -22.73
C GLY A 226 4.76 7.20 -23.92
N ALA A 227 3.78 6.34 -23.68
CA ALA A 227 2.85 5.89 -24.73
C ALA A 227 1.72 6.90 -25.01
N SER A 228 1.37 7.72 -24.02
CA SER A 228 0.30 8.74 -24.13
C SER A 228 0.78 10.05 -24.77
N GLY A 229 2.09 10.19 -25.05
CA GLY A 229 2.67 11.35 -25.78
C GLY A 229 2.72 11.10 -27.28
N ASP A 230 2.86 12.19 -28.08
CA ASP A 230 2.95 12.19 -29.54
C ASP A 230 4.17 11.43 -30.11
N THR A 231 5.10 11.07 -29.27
CA THR A 231 6.29 10.31 -29.63
C THR A 231 6.15 8.88 -29.12
N GLY A 232 6.03 7.94 -30.04
CA GLY A 232 6.22 6.49 -29.76
C GLY A 232 7.64 6.25 -29.23
N SER A 233 7.92 6.74 -28.03
CA SER A 233 9.24 6.78 -27.44
C SER A 233 9.65 5.39 -26.96
N ALA A 234 10.97 5.11 -27.01
CA ALA A 234 11.53 3.89 -26.42
C ALA A 234 11.13 3.69 -24.95
N VAL A 235 10.70 4.78 -24.28
CA VAL A 235 10.18 4.76 -22.89
C VAL A 235 8.91 3.91 -22.79
N SER A 236 8.05 3.86 -23.80
CA SER A 236 6.83 3.03 -23.79
C SER A 236 7.12 1.54 -23.61
N LEU A 237 8.32 1.08 -24.01
CA LEU A 237 8.76 -0.31 -23.81
C LEU A 237 8.91 -0.70 -22.33
N LEU A 238 9.08 0.27 -21.43
CA LEU A 238 9.19 -0.01 -20.00
C LEU A 238 7.94 -0.68 -19.43
N SER A 239 6.76 -0.35 -19.95
CA SER A 239 5.51 -1.00 -19.55
C SER A 239 5.51 -2.50 -19.87
N TRP A 240 6.11 -2.92 -21.01
CA TRP A 240 6.21 -4.31 -21.44
C TRP A 240 7.17 -5.16 -20.60
N LEU A 241 8.08 -4.54 -19.84
CA LEU A 241 9.03 -5.23 -18.97
C LEU A 241 8.41 -5.65 -17.62
N THR A 242 7.17 -5.28 -17.35
CA THR A 242 6.55 -5.51 -16.06
C THR A 242 5.27 -6.34 -16.16
N PRO A 243 5.03 -7.28 -15.23
CA PRO A 243 3.78 -8.04 -15.19
C PRO A 243 2.52 -7.15 -15.14
N ILE A 244 2.59 -6.02 -14.42
CA ILE A 244 1.49 -5.06 -14.30
C ILE A 244 1.26 -4.32 -15.63
N GLY A 245 2.31 -4.00 -16.36
CA GLY A 245 2.17 -3.40 -17.67
C GLY A 245 1.64 -4.38 -18.72
N LEU A 246 2.08 -5.64 -18.70
CA LEU A 246 1.61 -6.67 -19.65
C LEU A 246 0.10 -6.89 -19.58
N ILE A 247 -0.52 -6.89 -18.39
CA ILE A 247 -1.98 -6.99 -18.31
C ILE A 247 -2.66 -5.74 -18.88
N GLN A 248 -2.10 -4.55 -18.75
CA GLN A 248 -2.67 -3.34 -19.35
C GLN A 248 -2.49 -3.33 -20.88
N GLN A 249 -1.35 -3.80 -21.40
CA GLN A 249 -1.11 -3.96 -22.84
C GLN A 249 -2.01 -4.99 -23.48
N SER A 250 -2.69 -5.85 -22.72
CA SER A 250 -3.71 -6.75 -23.25
C SER A 250 -5.00 -6.04 -23.68
N ARG A 251 -5.13 -4.73 -23.38
CA ARG A 251 -6.22 -3.82 -23.76
C ARG A 251 -7.61 -4.38 -23.43
N VAL A 252 -7.74 -4.88 -22.20
CA VAL A 252 -9.00 -5.41 -21.67
C VAL A 252 -10.12 -4.39 -21.87
N TYR A 253 -11.28 -4.82 -22.34
CA TYR A 253 -12.48 -4.03 -22.65
C TYR A 253 -12.37 -3.05 -23.84
N VAL A 254 -11.29 -3.12 -24.66
CA VAL A 254 -11.13 -2.27 -25.85
C VAL A 254 -10.94 -3.15 -27.09
N ASP A 255 -9.70 -3.49 -27.42
CA ASP A 255 -9.32 -4.41 -28.47
C ASP A 255 -8.45 -5.52 -27.87
N LEU A 256 -9.05 -6.62 -27.45
CA LEU A 256 -8.39 -7.70 -26.72
C LEU A 256 -7.16 -8.24 -27.46
N ARG A 257 -6.00 -8.13 -26.82
CA ARG A 257 -4.72 -8.65 -27.33
C ARG A 257 -4.21 -9.78 -26.46
N TRP A 258 -4.09 -10.97 -27.03
CA TRP A 258 -3.67 -12.16 -26.30
C TRP A 258 -2.15 -12.29 -26.16
N ALA A 259 -1.36 -11.67 -27.06
CA ALA A 259 0.10 -11.78 -27.05
C ALA A 259 0.74 -11.30 -25.73
N PRO A 260 0.35 -10.16 -25.13
CA PRO A 260 0.88 -9.75 -23.82
C PRO A 260 0.55 -10.75 -22.69
N LEU A 261 -0.63 -11.37 -22.71
CA LEU A 261 -1.00 -12.40 -21.73
C LEU A 261 -0.20 -13.69 -21.91
N GLY A 262 0.07 -14.09 -23.17
CA GLY A 262 0.96 -15.20 -23.48
C GLY A 262 2.38 -14.96 -22.97
N LEU A 263 2.91 -13.75 -23.17
CA LEU A 263 4.22 -13.34 -22.61
C LEU A 263 4.20 -13.37 -21.09
N LEU A 264 3.16 -12.82 -20.45
CA LEU A 264 3.00 -12.83 -19.00
C LEU A 264 2.94 -14.26 -18.43
N ALA A 265 2.23 -15.17 -19.11
CA ALA A 265 2.19 -16.58 -18.73
C ALA A 265 3.59 -17.23 -18.84
N GLY A 266 4.33 -16.95 -19.92
CA GLY A 266 5.72 -17.40 -20.07
C GLY A 266 6.63 -16.89 -18.94
N VAL A 267 6.55 -15.61 -18.60
CA VAL A 267 7.29 -15.01 -17.48
C VAL A 267 6.92 -15.69 -16.16
N ALA A 268 5.63 -15.93 -15.89
CA ALA A 268 5.19 -16.61 -14.68
C ALA A 268 5.75 -18.03 -14.58
N VAL A 269 5.71 -18.82 -15.67
CA VAL A 269 6.25 -20.18 -15.72
C VAL A 269 7.76 -20.20 -15.46
N VAL A 270 8.51 -19.31 -16.12
CA VAL A 270 9.97 -19.21 -15.95
C VAL A 270 10.33 -18.84 -14.51
N LEU A 271 9.67 -17.84 -13.94
CA LEU A 271 9.95 -17.39 -12.55
C LEU A 271 9.57 -18.46 -11.52
N ILE A 272 8.45 -19.15 -11.69
CA ILE A 272 8.04 -20.26 -10.81
C ILE A 272 9.04 -21.42 -10.95
N GLY A 273 9.39 -21.81 -12.17
CA GLY A 273 10.36 -22.88 -12.43
C GLY A 273 11.71 -22.58 -11.82
N ALA A 274 12.24 -21.38 -12.03
CA ALA A 274 13.49 -20.91 -11.43
C ALA A 274 13.41 -20.91 -9.90
N GLY A 275 12.34 -20.38 -9.34
CA GLY A 275 12.13 -20.35 -7.89
C GLY A 275 12.08 -21.73 -7.25
N LEU A 276 11.35 -22.68 -7.86
CA LEU A 276 11.28 -24.08 -7.38
C LEU A 276 12.63 -24.79 -7.52
N ALA A 277 13.36 -24.58 -8.62
CA ALA A 277 14.69 -25.16 -8.84
C ALA A 277 15.70 -24.66 -7.78
N LEU A 278 15.69 -23.35 -7.50
CA LEU A 278 16.55 -22.76 -6.45
C LEU A 278 16.24 -23.35 -5.06
N HIS A 279 14.94 -23.56 -4.72
CA HIS A 279 14.57 -24.17 -3.44
C HIS A 279 14.92 -25.65 -3.36
N ALA A 280 14.95 -26.38 -4.47
CA ALA A 280 15.37 -27.77 -4.49
C ALA A 280 16.89 -27.94 -4.30
N GLY A 281 17.68 -26.97 -4.79
CA GLY A 281 19.14 -27.01 -4.74
C GLY A 281 19.77 -26.43 -3.46
N ARG A 282 19.02 -25.67 -2.64
CA ARG A 282 19.59 -25.01 -1.45
C ARG A 282 19.43 -25.82 -0.16
N GLU A 283 20.32 -25.60 0.80
CA GLU A 283 20.14 -26.07 2.17
C GLU A 283 19.15 -25.16 2.93
N LEU A 284 18.35 -25.78 3.81
CA LEU A 284 17.34 -25.06 4.59
C LEU A 284 18.05 -24.15 5.63
N GLY A 285 17.56 -22.92 5.74
CA GLY A 285 18.12 -21.93 6.69
C GLY A 285 19.18 -20.99 6.08
N GLU A 286 19.82 -21.36 4.96
CA GLU A 286 20.79 -20.51 4.28
C GLU A 286 20.17 -19.78 3.09
N GLY A 287 20.50 -18.48 2.91
CA GLY A 287 20.25 -17.76 1.67
C GLY A 287 21.40 -17.98 0.70
N LEU A 288 21.15 -18.12 -0.60
CA LEU A 288 22.20 -18.25 -1.61
C LEU A 288 23.09 -17.02 -1.70
N VAL A 289 22.57 -15.84 -1.33
CA VAL A 289 23.36 -14.60 -1.22
C VAL A 289 23.75 -14.43 0.24
N ALA A 290 25.03 -14.55 0.55
CA ALA A 290 25.55 -14.28 1.88
C ALA A 290 25.12 -12.86 2.32
N GLY A 291 24.44 -12.78 3.46
CA GLY A 291 23.93 -11.50 3.93
C GLY A 291 25.08 -10.51 4.17
N ALA A 292 25.02 -9.34 3.57
CA ALA A 292 25.91 -8.21 3.87
C ALA A 292 25.86 -7.77 5.34
N GLY A 293 25.10 -8.49 6.18
CA GLY A 293 24.90 -8.22 7.60
C GLY A 293 26.13 -8.49 8.49
N THR A 294 27.07 -9.32 8.05
CA THR A 294 28.29 -9.58 8.83
C THR A 294 29.30 -8.41 8.79
N TRP A 295 29.22 -7.55 7.77
CA TRP A 295 30.12 -6.40 7.62
C TRP A 295 29.74 -5.18 8.46
N ARG A 296 28.54 -5.08 8.98
CA ARG A 296 28.05 -3.93 9.77
C ARG A 296 27.77 -4.20 11.25
N ALA A 297 28.13 -5.34 11.78
CA ALA A 297 28.23 -5.55 13.22
C ALA A 297 29.43 -4.78 13.80
N ARG A 298 29.64 -3.53 13.38
CA ARG A 298 30.51 -2.64 14.14
C ARG A 298 29.95 -2.55 15.55
N ARG A 299 30.75 -2.96 16.54
CA ARG A 299 30.53 -2.78 17.97
C ARG A 299 30.16 -1.31 18.24
N ARG A 300 28.90 -0.96 18.06
CA ARG A 300 28.37 0.29 18.58
C ARG A 300 28.04 0.03 20.02
N GLY A 301 28.57 0.88 20.91
CA GLY A 301 28.42 0.77 22.36
C GLY A 301 27.00 0.57 22.86
N PRO A 302 26.81 0.37 24.17
CA PRO A 302 25.53 0.09 24.79
C PRO A 302 24.49 1.14 24.38
N VAL A 303 23.33 0.70 23.94
CA VAL A 303 22.21 1.54 23.55
C VAL A 303 21.09 1.33 24.55
N GLY A 304 20.54 2.42 25.07
CA GLY A 304 19.31 2.35 25.86
C GLY A 304 18.11 1.84 25.06
N ALA A 305 16.99 1.59 25.73
CA ALA A 305 15.75 1.06 25.12
C ALA A 305 15.32 1.84 23.86
N LEU A 306 15.42 3.16 23.87
CA LEU A 306 15.09 4.00 22.71
C LEU A 306 16.08 3.77 21.55
N GLY A 307 17.37 3.75 21.83
CA GLY A 307 18.37 3.50 20.79
C GLY A 307 18.22 2.13 20.13
N LEU A 308 17.90 1.10 20.92
CA LEU A 308 17.58 -0.23 20.41
C LEU A 308 16.32 -0.20 19.52
N ALA A 309 15.24 0.43 20.03
CA ALA A 309 13.98 0.54 19.30
C ALA A 309 14.14 1.30 17.97
N LEU A 310 14.88 2.41 17.96
CA LEU A 310 15.20 3.17 16.74
C LEU A 310 16.04 2.37 15.75
N ARG A 311 17.00 1.59 16.21
CA ARG A 311 17.85 0.74 15.35
C ARG A 311 17.06 -0.40 14.73
N THR A 312 16.25 -1.11 15.51
CA THR A 312 15.44 -2.24 15.03
C THR A 312 14.36 -1.83 14.04
N SER A 313 13.86 -0.60 14.15
CA SER A 313 12.83 -0.03 13.25
C SER A 313 13.40 0.82 12.10
N ALA A 314 14.71 1.04 12.03
CA ALA A 314 15.32 1.97 11.07
C ALA A 314 14.95 1.67 9.61
N ALA A 315 15.02 0.40 9.20
CA ALA A 315 14.66 -0.01 7.85
C ALA A 315 13.16 0.25 7.56
N ALA A 316 12.26 -0.11 8.49
CA ALA A 316 10.82 0.13 8.32
C ALA A 316 10.53 1.63 8.19
N ARG A 317 11.10 2.47 9.06
CA ARG A 317 10.94 3.93 8.97
C ARG A 317 11.49 4.50 7.66
N GLY A 318 12.65 3.99 7.21
CA GLY A 318 13.24 4.40 5.94
C GLY A 318 12.32 4.08 4.75
N TRP A 319 11.72 2.89 4.71
CA TRP A 319 10.78 2.52 3.64
C TRP A 319 9.49 3.34 3.65
N TRP A 320 8.94 3.64 4.83
CA TRP A 320 7.80 4.53 4.95
C TRP A 320 8.14 5.96 4.47
N ALA A 321 9.34 6.45 4.79
CA ALA A 321 9.80 7.75 4.30
C ALA A 321 9.97 7.78 2.77
N VAL A 322 10.54 6.72 2.18
CA VAL A 322 10.64 6.58 0.71
C VAL A 322 9.25 6.55 0.08
N GLY A 323 8.30 5.80 0.66
CA GLY A 323 6.91 5.79 0.20
C GLY A 323 6.24 7.15 0.32
N GLY A 324 6.48 7.88 1.41
CA GLY A 324 6.00 9.25 1.61
C GLY A 324 6.57 10.23 0.58
N LEU A 325 7.88 10.15 0.32
CA LEU A 325 8.53 10.97 -0.72
C LEU A 325 7.95 10.69 -2.10
N ALA A 326 7.80 9.41 -2.45
CA ALA A 326 7.21 8.99 -3.71
C ALA A 326 5.76 9.49 -3.85
N PHE A 327 4.95 9.38 -2.78
CA PHE A 327 3.60 9.93 -2.73
C PHE A 327 3.60 11.44 -3.00
N GLY A 328 4.45 12.20 -2.30
CA GLY A 328 4.55 13.65 -2.48
C GLY A 328 4.97 14.04 -3.90
N LEU A 329 6.05 13.42 -4.43
CA LEU A 329 6.53 13.67 -5.80
C LEU A 329 5.43 13.42 -6.82
N THR A 330 4.74 12.32 -6.67
CA THR A 330 3.66 11.86 -7.51
C THR A 330 2.54 12.89 -7.62
N TYR A 331 1.91 13.21 -6.50
CA TYR A 331 0.74 14.08 -6.48
C TYR A 331 1.09 15.56 -6.71
N GLY A 332 2.31 15.98 -6.41
CA GLY A 332 2.74 17.34 -6.69
C GLY A 332 2.89 17.67 -8.18
N VAL A 333 3.25 16.68 -9.02
CA VAL A 333 3.33 16.86 -10.48
C VAL A 333 1.95 17.20 -11.08
N PHE A 334 0.86 16.77 -10.46
CA PHE A 334 -0.50 17.04 -10.97
C PHE A 334 -1.05 18.43 -10.63
N ALA A 335 -0.40 19.17 -9.73
CA ALA A 335 -0.90 20.47 -9.29
C ALA A 335 -1.17 21.46 -10.46
N PRO A 336 -0.28 21.59 -11.48
CA PRO A 336 -0.53 22.46 -12.63
C PRO A 336 -1.67 21.98 -13.53
N THR A 337 -1.80 20.67 -13.72
CA THR A 337 -2.86 20.08 -14.57
C THR A 337 -4.24 20.35 -13.96
N ILE A 338 -4.35 20.23 -12.65
CA ILE A 338 -5.59 20.56 -11.92
C ILE A 338 -5.92 22.04 -12.11
N GLU A 339 -4.96 22.93 -11.97
CA GLU A 339 -5.17 24.37 -12.16
C GLU A 339 -5.64 24.72 -13.58
N SER A 340 -4.99 24.17 -14.61
CA SER A 340 -5.37 24.40 -16.00
C SER A 340 -6.75 23.86 -16.32
N SER A 341 -7.09 22.66 -15.83
CA SER A 341 -8.41 22.06 -16.03
C SER A 341 -9.52 22.88 -15.37
N PHE A 342 -9.28 23.42 -14.17
CA PHE A 342 -10.24 24.31 -13.51
C PHE A 342 -10.41 25.63 -14.25
N ARG A 343 -9.32 26.24 -14.71
CA ARG A 343 -9.40 27.48 -15.49
C ARG A 343 -10.23 27.30 -16.76
N GLN A 344 -10.05 26.20 -17.49
CA GLN A 344 -10.84 25.89 -18.67
C GLN A 344 -12.31 25.68 -18.32
N MET A 345 -12.63 24.89 -17.31
CA MET A 345 -14.00 24.62 -16.88
C MET A 345 -14.75 25.90 -16.45
N VAL A 346 -14.06 26.83 -15.80
CA VAL A 346 -14.61 28.14 -15.40
C VAL A 346 -14.74 29.08 -16.59
N ALA A 347 -13.78 29.10 -17.51
CA ALA A 347 -13.82 29.93 -18.72
C ALA A 347 -15.02 29.55 -19.62
N ASP A 348 -15.33 28.26 -19.70
CA ASP A 348 -16.42 27.73 -20.54
C ASP A 348 -17.81 27.86 -19.89
N ASN A 349 -17.87 28.12 -18.57
CA ASN A 349 -19.16 28.18 -17.85
C ASN A 349 -19.17 29.21 -16.70
N PRO A 350 -19.62 30.49 -16.97
CA PRO A 350 -19.69 31.52 -15.94
C PRO A 350 -20.61 31.18 -14.75
N ALA A 351 -21.64 30.36 -14.95
CA ALA A 351 -22.52 29.91 -13.86
C ALA A 351 -21.76 28.95 -12.90
N MET A 352 -20.82 28.17 -13.41
CA MET A 352 -19.95 27.31 -12.63
C MET A 352 -19.01 28.13 -11.74
N GLN A 353 -18.50 29.26 -12.28
CA GLN A 353 -17.68 30.22 -11.51
C GLN A 353 -18.45 30.80 -10.32
N ALA A 354 -19.70 31.20 -10.54
CA ALA A 354 -20.55 31.74 -9.48
C ALA A 354 -20.95 30.71 -8.43
N PHE A 355 -21.04 29.41 -8.82
CA PHE A 355 -21.46 28.32 -7.92
C PHE A 355 -20.28 27.73 -7.13
N LEU A 356 -19.11 27.57 -7.74
CA LEU A 356 -17.95 26.89 -7.13
C LEU A 356 -16.99 27.87 -6.45
N GLY A 357 -17.02 29.17 -6.83
CA GLY A 357 -16.19 30.22 -6.23
C GLY A 357 -14.73 29.82 -6.07
N ASP A 358 -14.10 30.29 -4.99
CA ASP A 358 -12.69 30.02 -4.66
C ASP A 358 -12.44 28.59 -4.14
N GLN A 359 -13.47 27.74 -4.06
CA GLN A 359 -13.32 26.36 -3.52
C GLN A 359 -12.52 25.43 -4.44
N LEU A 360 -12.35 25.77 -5.71
CA LEU A 360 -11.60 24.99 -6.69
C LEU A 360 -10.25 25.65 -7.01
N SER A 361 -9.35 25.64 -6.05
CA SER A 361 -8.00 26.17 -6.21
C SER A 361 -6.95 25.08 -6.12
N VAL A 362 -5.74 25.36 -6.61
CA VAL A 362 -4.56 24.49 -6.42
C VAL A 362 -4.34 24.22 -4.92
N GLN A 363 -4.59 25.21 -4.07
CA GLN A 363 -4.47 25.11 -2.63
C GLN A 363 -5.46 24.07 -2.04
N SER A 364 -6.70 24.07 -2.51
CA SER A 364 -7.70 23.07 -2.10
C SER A 364 -7.30 21.65 -2.52
N TYR A 365 -6.75 21.48 -3.72
CA TYR A 365 -6.16 20.21 -4.16
C TYR A 365 -5.01 19.78 -3.26
N LEU A 366 -4.03 20.67 -3.01
CA LEU A 366 -2.90 20.37 -2.15
C LEU A 366 -3.33 20.07 -0.72
N ALA A 367 -4.32 20.77 -0.17
CA ALA A 367 -4.89 20.48 1.15
C ALA A 367 -5.53 19.09 1.20
N MET A 368 -6.23 18.66 0.14
CA MET A 368 -6.77 17.31 0.02
C MET A 368 -5.64 16.26 0.00
N ILE A 369 -4.58 16.48 -0.78
CA ILE A 369 -3.43 15.56 -0.85
C ILE A 369 -2.69 15.49 0.50
N ILE A 370 -2.54 16.61 1.20
CA ILE A 370 -1.97 16.66 2.54
C ILE A 370 -2.78 15.82 3.52
N ARG A 371 -4.11 15.90 3.48
CA ARG A 371 -4.99 15.06 4.30
C ARG A 371 -4.81 13.59 4.00
N TYR A 372 -4.75 13.19 2.73
CA TYR A 372 -4.47 11.80 2.35
C TYR A 372 -3.07 11.34 2.78
N GLY A 373 -2.08 12.23 2.68
CA GLY A 373 -0.74 12.00 3.22
C GLY A 373 -0.73 11.76 4.74
N GLY A 374 -1.53 12.53 5.49
CA GLY A 374 -1.74 12.36 6.93
C GLY A 374 -2.35 11.00 7.26
N ILE A 375 -3.41 10.60 6.55
CA ILE A 375 -4.07 9.30 6.69
C ILE A 375 -3.08 8.16 6.39
N LEU A 376 -2.32 8.27 5.30
CA LEU A 376 -1.29 7.27 4.95
C LEU A 376 -0.19 7.19 6.03
N THR A 377 0.17 8.33 6.62
CA THR A 377 1.16 8.39 7.70
C THR A 377 0.64 7.76 8.99
N ALA A 378 -0.66 7.79 9.25
CA ALA A 378 -1.24 7.07 10.37
C ALA A 378 -1.08 5.55 10.25
N ALA A 379 -1.16 5.00 9.02
CA ALA A 379 -0.81 3.59 8.79
C ALA A 379 0.64 3.28 9.20
N CYS A 380 1.58 4.17 8.89
CA CYS A 380 2.97 4.07 9.34
C CYS A 380 3.07 4.05 10.88
N ALA A 381 2.39 4.96 11.57
CA ALA A 381 2.40 5.03 13.02
C ALA A 381 1.80 3.76 13.65
N VAL A 382 0.67 3.27 13.14
CA VAL A 382 0.02 2.01 13.58
C VAL A 382 0.96 0.82 13.33
N ALA A 383 1.60 0.74 12.16
CA ALA A 383 2.52 -0.34 11.82
C ALA A 383 3.75 -0.37 12.74
N LEU A 384 4.35 0.78 13.02
CA LEU A 384 5.51 0.91 13.90
C LEU A 384 5.15 0.64 15.37
N ALA A 385 3.99 1.14 15.84
CA ALA A 385 3.44 0.82 17.16
C ALA A 385 3.16 -0.69 17.29
N GLY A 386 2.64 -1.33 16.24
CA GLY A 386 2.42 -2.78 16.15
C GLY A 386 3.69 -3.62 16.29
N GLY A 387 4.87 -3.00 16.15
CA GLY A 387 6.15 -3.63 16.46
C GLY A 387 6.25 -4.08 17.92
N ALA A 388 5.63 -3.34 18.87
CA ALA A 388 5.57 -3.72 20.28
C ALA A 388 4.85 -5.07 20.48
N VAL A 389 3.69 -5.23 19.81
CA VAL A 389 2.93 -6.50 19.82
C VAL A 389 3.78 -7.65 19.28
N GLY A 390 4.47 -7.43 18.16
CA GLY A 390 5.30 -8.46 17.54
C GLY A 390 6.56 -8.83 18.32
N GLU A 391 7.08 -7.94 19.16
CA GLU A 391 8.18 -8.26 20.07
C GLU A 391 7.72 -9.10 21.24
N GLU A 392 6.55 -8.81 21.79
CA GLU A 392 5.99 -9.59 22.88
C GLU A 392 5.62 -10.99 22.41
N GLU A 393 4.95 -11.14 21.27
CA GLU A 393 4.60 -12.44 20.69
C GLU A 393 5.82 -13.34 20.41
N ARG A 394 7.00 -12.75 20.20
CA ARG A 394 8.28 -13.45 19.99
C ARG A 394 9.09 -13.64 21.27
N GLY A 395 8.58 -13.25 22.43
CA GLY A 395 9.29 -13.33 23.71
C GLY A 395 10.43 -12.31 23.87
N LEU A 396 10.67 -11.44 22.86
CA LEU A 396 11.79 -10.48 22.89
C LEU A 396 11.60 -9.39 23.95
N THR A 397 10.36 -9.06 24.28
CA THR A 397 10.03 -8.09 25.34
C THR A 397 10.52 -8.58 26.70
N ALA A 398 10.35 -9.87 27.02
CA ALA A 398 10.84 -10.47 28.25
C ALA A 398 12.36 -10.36 28.35
N THR A 399 13.09 -10.62 27.26
CA THR A 399 14.54 -10.47 27.20
C THR A 399 15.00 -9.02 27.44
N VAL A 400 14.29 -8.03 26.88
CA VAL A 400 14.63 -6.62 27.10
C VAL A 400 14.35 -6.18 28.54
N LEU A 401 13.26 -6.66 29.13
CA LEU A 401 12.82 -6.31 30.48
C LEU A 401 13.56 -7.09 31.59
N SER A 402 14.27 -8.18 31.27
CA SER A 402 15.20 -8.83 32.21
C SER A 402 16.44 -7.97 32.47
N GLY A 403 16.73 -6.97 31.64
CA GLY A 403 17.78 -5.98 31.82
C GLY A 403 17.30 -4.76 32.63
N PRO A 404 18.17 -3.73 32.83
CA PRO A 404 17.87 -2.54 33.63
C PRO A 404 16.93 -1.55 32.88
N VAL A 405 15.86 -2.05 32.25
CA VAL A 405 14.87 -1.29 31.48
C VAL A 405 13.50 -1.43 32.12
N SER A 406 12.91 -0.32 32.59
CA SER A 406 11.55 -0.35 33.11
C SER A 406 10.52 -0.47 31.97
N ARG A 407 9.35 -1.08 32.24
CA ARG A 407 8.22 -1.19 31.30
C ARG A 407 7.82 0.17 30.72
N ARG A 408 7.81 1.21 31.55
CA ARG A 408 7.54 2.59 31.13
C ARG A 408 8.55 3.08 30.07
N ARG A 409 9.86 2.85 30.29
CA ARG A 409 10.91 3.23 29.33
C ARG A 409 10.80 2.47 28.02
N TRP A 410 10.45 1.19 28.10
CA TRP A 410 10.21 0.37 26.90
C TRP A 410 9.00 0.87 26.11
N LEU A 411 7.85 1.11 26.77
CA LEU A 411 6.64 1.61 26.12
C LEU A 411 6.86 3.01 25.52
N ALA A 412 7.51 3.91 26.26
CA ALA A 412 7.86 5.25 25.77
C ALA A 412 8.77 5.18 24.54
N ALA A 413 9.75 4.25 24.52
CA ALA A 413 10.60 4.03 23.36
C ALA A 413 9.79 3.61 22.12
N ARG A 414 8.76 2.76 22.29
CA ARG A 414 7.88 2.35 21.18
C ARG A 414 6.99 3.48 20.67
N ALA A 415 6.45 4.28 21.58
CA ALA A 415 5.69 5.48 21.23
C ALA A 415 6.56 6.50 20.46
N LEU A 416 7.79 6.74 20.93
CA LEU A 416 8.74 7.63 20.25
C LEU A 416 9.17 7.12 18.88
N VAL A 417 9.28 5.80 18.67
CA VAL A 417 9.54 5.21 17.36
C VAL A 417 8.36 5.47 16.40
N ALA A 418 7.12 5.28 16.85
CA ALA A 418 5.93 5.54 16.04
C ALA A 418 5.84 7.04 15.69
N ALA A 419 6.09 7.92 16.66
CA ALA A 419 6.11 9.37 16.47
C ALA A 419 7.20 9.82 15.49
N ALA A 420 8.43 9.32 15.67
CA ALA A 420 9.54 9.63 14.79
C ALA A 420 9.29 9.11 13.36
N GLY A 421 8.69 7.92 13.21
CA GLY A 421 8.31 7.37 11.93
C GLY A 421 7.24 8.22 11.24
N GLY A 422 6.21 8.63 11.96
CA GLY A 422 5.18 9.53 11.46
C GLY A 422 5.77 10.89 11.03
N ALA A 423 6.58 11.52 11.88
CA ALA A 423 7.20 12.80 11.56
C ALA A 423 8.14 12.71 10.34
N THR A 424 8.97 11.65 10.24
CA THR A 424 9.85 11.47 9.08
C THR A 424 9.07 11.22 7.80
N MET A 425 7.95 10.51 7.85
CA MET A 425 7.10 10.28 6.68
C MET A 425 6.37 11.55 6.24
N LEU A 426 5.80 12.33 7.17
CA LEU A 426 5.19 13.63 6.86
C LEU A 426 6.21 14.59 6.23
N MET A 427 7.42 14.65 6.78
CA MET A 427 8.51 15.45 6.20
C MET A 427 8.88 14.98 4.79
N ALA A 428 8.95 13.67 4.56
CA ALA A 428 9.23 13.11 3.24
C ALA A 428 8.12 13.46 2.21
N ILE A 429 6.84 13.43 2.64
CA ILE A 429 5.71 13.88 1.82
C ILE A 429 5.84 15.38 1.49
N ALA A 430 6.17 16.22 2.49
CA ALA A 430 6.37 17.66 2.30
C ALA A 430 7.46 17.95 1.27
N LEU A 431 8.61 17.26 1.42
CA LEU A 431 9.73 17.40 0.48
C LEU A 431 9.35 16.94 -0.92
N GLY A 432 8.62 15.82 -1.05
CA GLY A 432 8.14 15.34 -2.35
C GLY A 432 7.18 16.31 -3.03
N LEU A 433 6.17 16.81 -2.29
CA LEU A 433 5.22 17.80 -2.81
C LEU A 433 5.94 19.11 -3.20
N ALA A 434 6.82 19.62 -2.34
CA ALA A 434 7.56 20.84 -2.63
C ALA A 434 8.47 20.69 -3.86
N ALA A 435 9.18 19.57 -3.97
CA ALA A 435 10.10 19.30 -5.07
C ALA A 435 9.42 19.14 -6.43
N SER A 436 8.15 18.74 -6.47
CA SER A 436 7.42 18.53 -7.72
C SER A 436 6.39 19.63 -8.00
N ALA A 437 5.56 20.04 -7.03
CA ALA A 437 4.52 21.03 -7.25
C ALA A 437 5.08 22.45 -7.47
N VAL A 438 6.12 22.85 -6.70
CA VAL A 438 6.65 24.23 -6.78
C VAL A 438 7.26 24.52 -8.15
N PRO A 439 8.21 23.72 -8.69
CA PRO A 439 8.75 23.97 -10.02
C PRO A 439 7.70 23.86 -11.12
N ALA A 440 6.78 22.90 -10.99
CA ALA A 440 5.74 22.67 -11.98
C ALA A 440 4.73 23.84 -12.06
N LEU A 441 4.37 24.45 -10.94
CA LEU A 441 3.51 25.65 -10.90
C LEU A 441 4.23 26.91 -11.37
N MET A 442 5.54 27.03 -11.08
CA MET A 442 6.35 28.16 -11.55
C MET A 442 6.63 28.13 -13.05
N ALA A 443 6.64 26.95 -13.67
CA ALA A 443 6.84 26.80 -15.12
C ALA A 443 5.59 27.20 -15.94
N GLN A 444 4.44 27.36 -15.32
CA GLN A 444 3.25 27.92 -15.97
C GLN A 444 3.29 29.44 -15.78
N ASP A 445 3.16 30.20 -16.89
CA ASP A 445 2.97 31.68 -16.89
C ASP A 445 1.61 32.04 -16.24
N SER A 446 1.43 31.62 -15.00
CA SER A 446 0.21 31.88 -14.24
C SER A 446 0.30 33.25 -13.59
N PRO A 447 -0.68 34.15 -13.80
CA PRO A 447 -0.70 35.45 -13.15
C PRO A 447 -0.93 35.35 -11.63
N ALA A 448 -1.32 34.18 -11.12
CA ALA A 448 -1.39 33.92 -9.68
C ALA A 448 0.06 33.79 -9.16
N THR A 449 0.62 34.90 -8.72
CA THR A 449 1.94 35.04 -8.09
C THR A 449 1.98 34.31 -6.76
N VAL A 450 1.88 32.98 -6.78
CA VAL A 450 2.10 32.15 -5.58
C VAL A 450 3.59 32.24 -5.27
N ARG A 451 3.91 32.95 -4.21
CA ARG A 451 5.30 33.05 -3.75
C ARG A 451 5.76 31.67 -3.29
N PRO A 452 6.85 31.08 -3.87
CA PRO A 452 7.26 29.69 -3.59
C PRO A 452 7.41 29.38 -2.11
N TRP A 453 7.91 30.32 -1.32
CA TRP A 453 8.11 30.15 0.11
C TRP A 453 6.79 30.10 0.90
N VAL A 454 5.72 30.80 0.43
CA VAL A 454 4.38 30.72 1.04
C VAL A 454 3.76 29.34 0.77
N LEU A 455 3.89 28.85 -0.45
CA LEU A 455 3.43 27.51 -0.80
C LEU A 455 4.14 26.44 0.04
N VAL A 456 5.48 26.48 0.11
CA VAL A 456 6.27 25.54 0.92
C VAL A 456 5.88 25.63 2.40
N GLY A 457 5.73 26.86 2.91
CA GLY A 457 5.27 27.09 4.30
C GLY A 457 3.90 26.48 4.56
N GLY A 458 2.95 26.65 3.64
CA GLY A 458 1.61 26.05 3.70
C GLY A 458 1.63 24.51 3.67
N LEU A 459 2.45 23.91 2.81
CA LEU A 459 2.64 22.46 2.74
C LEU A 459 3.18 21.91 4.07
N VAL A 460 4.21 22.56 4.62
CA VAL A 460 4.82 22.14 5.90
C VAL A 460 3.83 22.32 7.05
N ALA A 461 3.14 23.45 7.12
CA ALA A 461 2.13 23.71 8.16
C ALA A 461 0.96 22.70 8.08
N GLY A 462 0.46 22.44 6.86
CA GLY A 462 -0.62 21.47 6.63
C GLY A 462 -0.23 20.06 7.06
N LEU A 463 0.97 19.61 6.74
CA LEU A 463 1.46 18.30 7.16
C LEU A 463 1.77 18.26 8.66
N ALA A 464 2.30 19.34 9.25
CA ALA A 464 2.50 19.42 10.70
C ALA A 464 1.17 19.34 11.47
N ALA A 465 0.10 19.93 10.93
CA ALA A 465 -1.24 19.86 11.50
C ALA A 465 -1.82 18.42 11.53
N GLN A 466 -1.35 17.52 10.64
CA GLN A 466 -1.74 16.10 10.65
C GLN A 466 -1.07 15.31 11.79
N LEU A 467 0.07 15.78 12.31
CA LEU A 467 0.87 15.02 13.27
C LEU A 467 0.08 14.57 14.52
N PRO A 468 -0.77 15.39 15.16
CA PRO A 468 -1.58 14.96 16.31
C PRO A 468 -2.50 13.77 16.01
N ALA A 469 -3.18 13.75 14.85
CA ALA A 469 -4.04 12.66 14.43
C ALA A 469 -3.23 11.37 14.16
N VAL A 470 -2.03 11.51 13.61
CA VAL A 470 -1.07 10.41 13.40
C VAL A 470 -0.61 9.83 14.74
N LEU A 471 -0.25 10.69 15.70
CA LEU A 471 0.15 10.27 17.05
C LEU A 471 -0.99 9.57 17.79
N LEU A 472 -2.22 10.07 17.66
CA LEU A 472 -3.41 9.45 18.23
C LEU A 472 -3.61 8.02 17.72
N SER A 473 -3.42 7.80 16.42
CA SER A 473 -3.54 6.47 15.81
C SER A 473 -2.51 5.47 16.35
N GLY A 474 -1.26 5.88 16.54
CA GLY A 474 -0.20 5.07 17.15
C GLY A 474 -0.45 4.81 18.64
N ALA A 475 -0.87 5.86 19.40
CA ALA A 475 -1.18 5.77 20.83
C ALA A 475 -2.37 4.83 21.08
N TRP A 476 -3.39 4.83 20.20
CA TRP A 476 -4.52 3.93 20.25
C TRP A 476 -4.08 2.45 20.22
N LEU A 477 -3.21 2.08 19.28
CA LEU A 477 -2.71 0.71 19.20
C LEU A 477 -1.90 0.31 20.43
N LEU A 478 -1.05 1.21 20.95
CA LEU A 478 -0.26 0.96 22.17
C LEU A 478 -1.14 0.84 23.41
N ALA A 479 -2.21 1.63 23.52
CA ALA A 479 -3.19 1.51 24.59
C ALA A 479 -3.91 0.16 24.53
N LEU A 480 -4.39 -0.24 23.34
CA LEU A 480 -4.99 -1.55 23.13
C LEU A 480 -4.02 -2.69 23.46
N HIS A 481 -2.75 -2.55 23.09
CA HIS A 481 -1.71 -3.53 23.42
C HIS A 481 -1.55 -3.71 24.93
N SER A 482 -1.62 -2.63 25.70
CA SER A 482 -1.51 -2.68 27.15
C SER A 482 -2.75 -3.22 27.85
N VAL A 483 -3.97 -2.95 27.30
CA VAL A 483 -5.26 -3.35 27.90
C VAL A 483 -5.74 -4.72 27.38
N VAL A 484 -5.75 -4.93 26.06
CA VAL A 484 -6.30 -6.13 25.40
C VAL A 484 -5.32 -6.63 24.32
N PRO A 485 -4.19 -7.22 24.69
CA PRO A 485 -3.09 -7.53 23.77
C PRO A 485 -3.48 -8.45 22.61
N ARG A 486 -4.38 -9.42 22.86
CA ARG A 486 -4.83 -10.36 21.83
C ARG A 486 -5.61 -9.70 20.69
N LEU A 487 -6.30 -8.58 20.98
CA LEU A 487 -7.10 -7.82 20.02
C LEU A 487 -6.43 -6.52 19.56
N ALA A 488 -5.23 -6.20 20.06
CA ALA A 488 -4.56 -4.93 19.77
C ALA A 488 -4.35 -4.70 18.27
N ARG A 489 -3.87 -5.70 17.54
CA ARG A 489 -3.68 -5.60 16.09
C ARG A 489 -5.00 -5.47 15.32
N PRO A 490 -5.97 -6.40 15.45
CA PRO A 490 -7.21 -6.29 14.67
C PRO A 490 -7.99 -5.02 15.01
N LEU A 491 -8.09 -4.61 16.27
CA LEU A 491 -8.78 -3.38 16.65
C LEU A 491 -7.99 -2.11 16.26
N GLY A 492 -6.66 -2.14 16.35
CA GLY A 492 -5.81 -1.03 15.92
C GLY A 492 -5.92 -0.75 14.43
N TRP A 493 -5.80 -1.78 13.61
CA TRP A 493 -5.98 -1.66 12.16
C TRP A 493 -7.44 -1.43 11.77
N GLY A 494 -8.40 -2.03 12.49
CA GLY A 494 -9.84 -1.79 12.27
C GLY A 494 -10.23 -0.33 12.48
N ALA A 495 -9.76 0.29 13.56
CA ALA A 495 -9.99 1.71 13.82
C ALA A 495 -9.34 2.60 12.75
N TYR A 496 -8.11 2.27 12.31
CA TYR A 496 -7.47 2.96 11.20
C TYR A 496 -8.27 2.85 9.90
N LEU A 497 -8.70 1.64 9.53
CA LEU A 497 -9.49 1.42 8.31
C LEU A 497 -10.84 2.13 8.37
N LEU A 498 -11.48 2.17 9.53
CA LEU A 498 -12.70 2.95 9.74
C LEU A 498 -12.44 4.44 9.54
N ALA A 499 -11.40 4.99 10.18
CA ALA A 499 -11.03 6.39 10.02
C ALA A 499 -10.68 6.75 8.57
N LEU A 500 -9.94 5.88 7.86
CA LEU A 500 -9.67 5.99 6.43
C LEU A 500 -10.98 6.03 5.62
N SER A 501 -11.85 5.03 5.82
CA SER A 501 -13.11 4.92 5.06
C SER A 501 -14.00 6.14 5.29
N VAL A 502 -14.15 6.57 6.53
CA VAL A 502 -14.95 7.74 6.89
C VAL A 502 -14.37 9.02 6.28
N SER A 503 -13.04 9.21 6.32
CA SER A 503 -12.40 10.41 5.78
C SER A 503 -12.42 10.51 4.26
N VAL A 504 -12.35 9.38 3.57
CA VAL A 504 -12.27 9.33 2.10
C VAL A 504 -13.66 9.20 1.47
N LEU A 505 -14.48 8.28 2.00
CA LEU A 505 -15.78 7.95 1.42
C LEU A 505 -16.94 8.75 2.02
N GLY A 506 -16.79 9.17 3.29
CA GLY A 506 -17.86 9.85 4.02
C GLY A 506 -18.41 11.07 3.30
N PRO A 507 -17.58 12.01 2.82
CA PRO A 507 -18.04 13.18 2.08
C PRO A 507 -18.79 12.81 0.79
N THR A 508 -18.27 11.85 0.04
CA THR A 508 -18.89 11.38 -1.23
C THR A 508 -20.21 10.64 -0.99
N ALA A 509 -20.28 9.86 0.08
CA ALA A 509 -21.47 9.11 0.47
C ALA A 509 -22.51 9.98 1.20
N ARG A 510 -22.26 11.29 1.37
CA ARG A 510 -23.10 12.20 2.18
C ARG A 510 -23.40 11.63 3.57
N ALA A 511 -22.35 11.05 4.19
CA ALA A 511 -22.47 10.45 5.50
C ALA A 511 -22.93 11.49 6.55
N PRO A 512 -23.74 11.10 7.55
CA PRO A 512 -24.17 12.02 8.59
C PRO A 512 -22.96 12.54 9.39
N GLN A 513 -23.04 13.79 9.87
CA GLN A 513 -21.94 14.50 10.51
C GLN A 513 -21.32 13.72 11.69
N TRP A 514 -22.15 13.06 12.52
CA TRP A 514 -21.67 12.26 13.64
C TRP A 514 -20.73 11.14 13.22
N LEU A 515 -20.89 10.59 12.01
CA LEU A 515 -20.02 9.54 11.46
C LEU A 515 -18.72 10.16 10.96
N LEU A 516 -18.78 11.33 10.31
CA LEU A 516 -17.60 12.08 9.88
C LEU A 516 -16.74 12.49 11.09
N ASP A 517 -17.37 12.91 12.17
CA ASP A 517 -16.70 13.33 13.41
C ASP A 517 -15.97 12.17 14.12
N LEU A 518 -16.23 10.92 13.74
CA LEU A 518 -15.53 9.78 14.30
C LEU A 518 -14.07 9.67 13.81
N SER A 519 -13.76 10.29 12.68
CA SER A 519 -12.39 10.28 12.16
C SER A 519 -11.57 11.45 12.71
N PRO A 520 -10.36 11.21 13.24
CA PRO A 520 -9.49 12.28 13.69
C PRO A 520 -9.04 13.21 12.55
N PHE A 521 -9.05 12.74 11.31
CA PHE A 521 -8.60 13.50 10.13
C PHE A 521 -9.62 14.50 9.62
N THR A 522 -10.88 14.41 10.01
CA THR A 522 -11.91 15.40 9.68
C THR A 522 -11.80 16.65 10.53
N HIS A 523 -11.13 16.55 11.67
CA HIS A 523 -10.91 17.65 12.61
C HIS A 523 -9.61 18.42 12.37
N VAL A 524 -8.81 18.00 11.38
CA VAL A 524 -7.56 18.69 11.02
C VAL A 524 -7.86 19.83 10.05
N PRO A 525 -7.29 21.03 10.25
CA PRO A 525 -7.50 22.16 9.36
C PRO A 525 -7.02 21.85 7.94
N GLN A 526 -7.75 22.34 6.95
CA GLN A 526 -7.37 22.24 5.55
C GLN A 526 -6.38 23.37 5.22
N LEU A 527 -5.12 23.02 5.12
CA LEU A 527 -4.03 23.93 4.77
C LEU A 527 -3.28 23.37 3.54
N PRO A 528 -2.77 24.22 2.63
CA PRO A 528 -2.85 25.69 2.63
C PRO A 528 -4.27 26.22 2.38
N VAL A 529 -4.57 27.39 2.94
CA VAL A 529 -5.86 28.06 2.70
C VAL A 529 -5.87 28.66 1.29
N PRO A 530 -7.01 28.66 0.56
CA PRO A 530 -7.09 29.10 -0.83
C PRO A 530 -6.44 30.44 -1.13
N ASP A 531 -6.65 31.47 -0.34
CA ASP A 531 -6.16 32.84 -0.62
C ASP A 531 -4.78 33.19 -0.04
N ALA A 532 -4.11 32.26 0.60
CA ALA A 532 -2.82 32.51 1.26
C ALA A 532 -1.71 32.93 0.27
N GLY A 533 -1.83 32.62 -1.02
CA GLY A 533 -0.86 32.96 -2.05
C GLY A 533 -0.82 34.45 -2.45
N THR A 534 -1.93 35.16 -2.28
CA THR A 534 -2.09 36.58 -2.64
C THR A 534 -1.91 37.52 -1.45
N ALA A 535 -1.97 36.98 -0.23
CA ALA A 535 -1.87 37.75 0.99
C ALA A 535 -0.45 38.26 1.27
N GLY A 536 -0.33 39.42 1.89
CA GLY A 536 0.95 39.96 2.39
C GLY A 536 1.55 39.07 3.50
N ALA A 537 2.85 39.20 3.76
CA ALA A 537 3.57 38.33 4.70
C ALA A 537 2.95 38.24 6.11
N GLY A 538 2.34 39.33 6.60
CA GLY A 538 1.65 39.35 7.89
C GLY A 538 0.24 38.72 7.86
N GLU A 539 -0.43 38.82 6.73
CA GLU A 539 -1.75 38.28 6.48
C GLU A 539 -1.67 36.78 6.15
N GLY A 540 -0.64 36.36 5.41
CA GLY A 540 -0.33 34.95 5.17
C GLY A 540 -0.05 34.17 6.46
N ALA A 541 0.61 34.77 7.43
CA ALA A 541 0.82 34.15 8.74
C ALA A 541 -0.51 33.98 9.51
N ARG A 542 -1.44 34.94 9.44
CA ARG A 542 -2.79 34.84 10.03
C ARG A 542 -3.63 33.79 9.35
N LEU A 543 -3.56 33.68 8.02
CA LEU A 543 -4.27 32.64 7.25
C LEU A 543 -3.69 31.24 7.52
N LEU A 544 -2.38 31.10 7.73
CA LEU A 544 -1.73 29.85 8.11
C LEU A 544 -2.07 29.42 9.54
N LEU A 545 -2.23 30.38 10.46
CA LEU A 545 -2.53 30.10 11.86
C LEU A 545 -4.03 30.06 12.14
N GLY A 546 -4.87 30.61 11.27
CA GLY A 546 -6.32 30.68 11.38
C GLY A 546 -6.78 31.64 12.49
N GLU A 547 -7.78 32.47 12.24
CA GLU A 547 -8.46 33.19 13.32
C GLU A 547 -9.39 32.22 14.08
N GLY A 548 -9.01 31.89 15.31
CA GLY A 548 -9.94 31.47 16.35
C GLY A 548 -10.54 30.06 16.35
N GLY A 549 -10.01 29.04 15.61
CA GLY A 549 -10.64 27.74 15.72
C GLY A 549 -9.99 26.52 15.06
N PRO A 550 -9.22 26.63 13.97
CA PRO A 550 -8.80 25.44 13.20
C PRO A 550 -7.86 24.49 13.97
N TRP A 551 -7.22 24.96 15.05
CA TRP A 551 -6.26 24.17 15.84
C TRP A 551 -6.89 23.42 17.03
N ILE A 552 -8.18 23.63 17.33
CA ILE A 552 -8.88 22.91 18.40
C ILE A 552 -8.88 21.40 18.11
N GLY A 553 -9.19 20.99 16.90
CA GLY A 553 -9.19 19.59 16.49
C GLY A 553 -7.83 18.90 16.70
N PRO A 554 -6.72 19.42 16.13
CA PRO A 554 -5.38 18.90 16.40
C PRO A 554 -5.02 18.89 17.91
N ALA A 555 -5.39 19.92 18.68
CA ALA A 555 -5.14 19.97 20.11
C ALA A 555 -5.91 18.87 20.87
N VAL A 556 -7.17 18.62 20.53
CA VAL A 556 -7.96 17.51 21.08
C VAL A 556 -7.33 16.16 20.72
N CYS A 557 -6.92 15.96 19.48
CA CYS A 557 -6.21 14.73 19.07
C CYS A 557 -4.92 14.52 19.87
N ALA A 558 -4.14 15.59 20.10
CA ALA A 558 -2.93 15.54 20.92
C ALA A 558 -3.24 15.18 22.37
N ALA A 559 -4.24 15.81 22.97
CA ALA A 559 -4.68 15.54 24.33
C ALA A 559 -5.14 14.08 24.49
N LEU A 560 -5.96 13.57 23.55
CA LEU A 560 -6.40 12.17 23.54
C LEU A 560 -5.23 11.20 23.37
N ALA A 561 -4.23 11.52 22.53
CA ALA A 561 -3.03 10.71 22.39
C ALA A 561 -2.26 10.61 23.72
N VAL A 562 -2.14 11.73 24.46
CA VAL A 562 -1.51 11.74 25.79
C VAL A 562 -2.32 10.90 26.78
N VAL A 563 -3.63 11.06 26.83
CA VAL A 563 -4.52 10.27 27.71
C VAL A 563 -4.36 8.78 27.42
N LEU A 564 -4.38 8.38 26.14
CA LEU A 564 -4.18 6.98 25.76
C LEU A 564 -2.80 6.45 26.17
N MET A 565 -1.76 7.26 26.09
CA MET A 565 -0.43 6.86 26.55
C MET A 565 -0.35 6.72 28.08
N VAL A 566 -1.07 7.57 28.84
CA VAL A 566 -1.20 7.41 30.30
C VAL A 566 -1.94 6.12 30.64
N VAL A 567 -3.05 5.82 29.94
CA VAL A 567 -3.78 4.56 30.10
C VAL A 567 -2.88 3.37 29.76
N ALA A 568 -2.11 3.45 28.66
CA ALA A 568 -1.17 2.42 28.24
C ALA A 568 -0.09 2.14 29.31
N ASP A 569 0.48 3.20 29.93
CA ASP A 569 1.45 3.08 31.02
C ASP A 569 0.82 2.46 32.27
N ALA A 570 -0.35 2.93 32.69
CA ALA A 570 -1.04 2.43 33.87
C ALA A 570 -1.45 0.95 33.73
N ALA A 571 -2.02 0.57 32.58
CA ALA A 571 -2.40 -0.80 32.30
C ALA A 571 -1.17 -1.71 32.15
N GLY A 572 -0.14 -1.25 31.44
CA GLY A 572 1.10 -1.98 31.21
C GLY A 572 1.89 -2.32 32.48
N ARG A 573 1.74 -1.50 33.55
CA ARG A 573 2.37 -1.79 34.87
C ARG A 573 1.69 -2.93 35.60
N ARG A 574 0.38 -3.09 35.45
CA ARG A 574 -0.45 -4.07 36.18
C ARG A 574 -0.54 -5.41 35.48
N ARG A 575 -0.12 -5.48 34.25
CA ARG A 575 -0.28 -6.66 33.40
C ARG A 575 0.95 -7.58 33.48
N ASP A 576 0.74 -8.88 33.56
CA ASP A 576 1.79 -9.86 33.35
C ASP A 576 2.07 -10.03 31.85
N LEU A 577 3.36 -10.26 31.53
CA LEU A 577 3.73 -10.58 30.14
C LEU A 577 3.13 -11.94 29.79
N THR A 578 2.40 -12.01 28.67
CA THR A 578 1.95 -13.29 28.13
C THR A 578 3.18 -14.04 27.62
N ALA A 579 3.48 -15.19 28.23
CA ALA A 579 4.51 -16.12 27.79
C ALA A 579 4.10 -16.79 26.46
#